data_009c61d39e8d8a7472db68287940375b
#
_entry.id   009c61d39e8d8a7472db68287940375b
#
_cell.length_a   1.000
_cell.length_b   1.000
_cell.length_c   1.000
_cell.angle_alpha   90.00
_cell.angle_beta   90.00
_cell.angle_gamma   90.00
#
_symmetry.space_group_name_H-M   'P 1'
#
loop_
_entity.id
_entity.type
_entity.pdbx_description
1 polymer ?
#
loop_
_entity_poly.entity_id
_entity_poly.type
_entity_poly.pdbx_seq_one_letter_code
_entity_poly.pdbx_strand_id
1 'polypeptide(L)'
;MQKMDIVVLAGGLSTERDVSFKTGSMVAAALKESGHRVILLDVFMGYGEQEVDLNGIFDRADEISVKVSDIPEVAPDLAAVKASRKDQSPCFFGPNVIRMCQMADIVFMALHGENGENGKVQAAFDLFGVRYTGSDYLSSAIAMNKGMAKKLFVEAGIPTPMGISMTRETREDDVTKLNLHLPCIVKPCCGGSSIGVTIVRDAAEFKAALDEAFRWENELVIEEFIEGREFSVGVIEGKALPVIEIAPIQGFYDYKNKYKAGSAVETCPAELPEEVSAQMRHYAEEVAKVIGLDTYSRSDFLLDKDNKMYCLEANTLPGMTPTSLLPQEAAVVGVNFNELCEKLIEISMKKYEG
;
A
#
# COMPACT_ATOMS: atom_id res chain seq x y z
N MET A 1 -17.08 -2.59 19.64
CA MET A 1 -17.86 -3.45 18.68
C MET A 1 -18.32 -4.77 19.31
N GLN A 2 -19.26 -5.50 18.66
CA GLN A 2 -19.56 -6.89 19.03
C GLN A 2 -18.33 -7.77 18.74
N LYS A 3 -18.10 -8.84 19.53
CA LYS A 3 -17.01 -9.79 19.31
C LYS A 3 -17.16 -10.46 17.95
N MET A 4 -16.10 -10.45 17.16
CA MET A 4 -16.05 -10.96 15.80
C MET A 4 -14.97 -12.03 15.63
N ASP A 5 -15.11 -12.87 14.62
CA ASP A 5 -14.10 -13.76 14.09
C ASP A 5 -13.38 -13.09 12.93
N ILE A 6 -12.09 -12.83 13.09
CA ILE A 6 -11.33 -12.03 12.12
C ILE A 6 -10.13 -12.83 11.64
N VAL A 7 -9.94 -12.89 10.33
CA VAL A 7 -8.67 -13.29 9.72
C VAL A 7 -7.89 -12.02 9.39
N VAL A 8 -6.70 -11.87 9.96
CA VAL A 8 -5.72 -10.87 9.51
C VAL A 8 -4.86 -11.54 8.45
N LEU A 9 -5.00 -11.11 7.21
CA LEU A 9 -4.33 -11.72 6.06
C LEU A 9 -3.04 -10.99 5.76
N ALA A 10 -1.91 -11.69 5.83
CA ALA A 10 -0.58 -11.12 5.66
C ALA A 10 0.33 -12.00 4.78
N GLY A 11 1.57 -11.60 4.59
CA GLY A 11 2.57 -12.34 3.83
C GLY A 11 2.44 -12.17 2.32
N GLY A 12 2.16 -13.26 1.61
CA GLY A 12 2.05 -13.22 0.15
C GLY A 12 3.39 -13.39 -0.58
N LEU A 13 3.44 -12.99 -1.86
CA LEU A 13 4.61 -13.08 -2.74
C LEU A 13 4.99 -11.71 -3.30
N SER A 14 5.20 -10.73 -2.42
CA SER A 14 5.75 -9.42 -2.78
C SER A 14 7.08 -9.18 -2.07
N THR A 15 7.85 -8.24 -2.54
CA THR A 15 9.09 -7.79 -1.89
C THR A 15 8.83 -7.18 -0.49
N GLU A 16 7.58 -6.86 -0.19
CA GLU A 16 7.11 -6.30 1.09
C GLU A 16 6.48 -7.36 2.02
N ARG A 17 6.71 -8.66 1.75
CA ARG A 17 6.18 -9.78 2.54
C ARG A 17 6.44 -9.64 4.04
N ASP A 18 7.67 -9.30 4.43
CA ASP A 18 8.05 -9.20 5.84
C ASP A 18 7.42 -7.97 6.51
N VAL A 19 7.28 -6.87 5.77
CA VAL A 19 6.53 -5.68 6.20
C VAL A 19 5.06 -6.02 6.43
N SER A 20 4.47 -6.81 5.53
CA SER A 20 3.10 -7.31 5.64
C SER A 20 2.91 -8.13 6.93
N PHE A 21 3.83 -9.02 7.27
CA PHE A 21 3.77 -9.76 8.53
C PHE A 21 3.88 -8.86 9.76
N LYS A 22 4.73 -7.84 9.72
CA LYS A 22 4.84 -6.88 10.82
C LYS A 22 3.53 -6.12 11.01
N THR A 23 2.97 -5.57 9.93
CA THR A 23 1.65 -4.94 9.93
C THR A 23 0.59 -5.90 10.49
N GLY A 24 0.49 -7.10 9.92
CA GLY A 24 -0.49 -8.11 10.32
C GLY A 24 -0.37 -8.51 11.79
N SER A 25 0.84 -8.67 12.31
CA SER A 25 1.05 -9.05 13.71
C SER A 25 0.59 -7.95 14.68
N MET A 26 0.87 -6.68 14.36
CA MET A 26 0.44 -5.55 15.18
C MET A 26 -1.08 -5.37 15.16
N VAL A 27 -1.69 -5.44 13.98
CA VAL A 27 -3.16 -5.40 13.83
C VAL A 27 -3.82 -6.57 14.57
N ALA A 28 -3.30 -7.80 14.41
CA ALA A 28 -3.85 -8.96 15.10
C ALA A 28 -3.77 -8.82 16.63
N ALA A 29 -2.68 -8.28 17.16
CA ALA A 29 -2.54 -7.99 18.59
C ALA A 29 -3.58 -6.96 19.07
N ALA A 30 -3.71 -5.82 18.35
CA ALA A 30 -4.66 -4.77 18.67
C ALA A 30 -6.12 -5.27 18.68
N LEU A 31 -6.50 -6.04 17.66
CA LEU A 31 -7.86 -6.61 17.57
C LEU A 31 -8.14 -7.67 18.64
N LYS A 32 -7.12 -8.46 19.04
CA LYS A 32 -7.23 -9.39 20.18
C LYS A 32 -7.41 -8.64 21.51
N GLU A 33 -6.66 -7.56 21.72
CA GLU A 33 -6.83 -6.68 22.90
C GLU A 33 -8.22 -6.05 22.94
N SER A 34 -8.82 -5.75 21.78
CA SER A 34 -10.21 -5.29 21.66
C SER A 34 -11.25 -6.40 21.87
N GLY A 35 -10.84 -7.64 22.09
CA GLY A 35 -11.71 -8.76 22.49
C GLY A 35 -12.19 -9.66 21.34
N HIS A 36 -11.69 -9.50 20.12
CA HIS A 36 -12.01 -10.36 18.98
C HIS A 36 -11.25 -11.69 19.01
N ARG A 37 -11.75 -12.70 18.28
CA ARG A 37 -11.01 -13.92 17.94
C ARG A 37 -10.29 -13.72 16.64
N VAL A 38 -8.96 -13.67 16.66
CA VAL A 38 -8.15 -13.23 15.53
C VAL A 38 -7.12 -14.27 15.14
N ILE A 39 -7.12 -14.67 13.87
CA ILE A 39 -6.12 -15.52 13.27
C ILE A 39 -5.26 -14.69 12.32
N LEU A 40 -3.94 -14.66 12.57
CA LEU A 40 -2.97 -14.13 11.60
C LEU A 40 -2.62 -15.25 10.62
N LEU A 41 -2.93 -15.06 9.34
CA LEU A 41 -2.82 -16.06 8.29
C LEU A 41 -1.92 -15.59 7.14
N ASP A 42 -0.98 -16.45 6.74
CA ASP A 42 -0.21 -16.23 5.52
C ASP A 42 -1.05 -16.59 4.29
N VAL A 43 -1.31 -15.60 3.43
CA VAL A 43 -2.13 -15.80 2.22
C VAL A 43 -1.53 -16.81 1.26
N PHE A 44 -0.19 -16.87 1.17
CA PHE A 44 0.49 -17.78 0.24
C PHE A 44 0.78 -19.15 0.84
N MET A 45 1.25 -19.22 2.08
CA MET A 45 1.57 -20.51 2.72
C MET A 45 0.33 -21.26 3.18
N GLY A 46 -0.74 -20.54 3.57
CA GLY A 46 -1.99 -21.13 4.04
C GLY A 46 -1.86 -21.83 5.40
N TYR A 47 -2.79 -22.74 5.67
CA TYR A 47 -2.86 -23.51 6.91
C TYR A 47 -3.15 -24.98 6.65
N GLY A 48 -2.32 -25.85 7.22
CA GLY A 48 -2.51 -27.30 7.20
C GLY A 48 -2.47 -27.92 5.80
N GLU A 49 -3.08 -29.10 5.66
CA GLU A 49 -3.29 -29.78 4.39
C GLU A 49 -4.72 -29.50 3.87
N GLN A 50 -5.00 -29.78 2.59
CA GLN A 50 -6.26 -29.38 1.96
C GLN A 50 -7.54 -29.85 2.66
N GLU A 51 -7.53 -30.99 3.32
CA GLU A 51 -8.70 -31.59 3.98
C GLU A 51 -8.68 -31.47 5.51
N VAL A 52 -7.98 -30.46 6.06
CA VAL A 52 -7.96 -30.26 7.51
C VAL A 52 -9.35 -29.85 8.03
N ASP A 53 -9.72 -30.36 9.21
CA ASP A 53 -10.93 -29.94 9.91
C ASP A 53 -10.77 -28.53 10.46
N LEU A 54 -11.61 -27.60 10.00
CA LEU A 54 -11.62 -26.21 10.40
C LEU A 54 -12.70 -25.88 11.45
N ASN A 55 -13.46 -26.86 11.93
CA ASN A 55 -14.49 -26.60 12.95
C ASN A 55 -13.87 -26.03 14.22
N GLY A 56 -14.44 -24.94 14.74
CA GLY A 56 -13.94 -24.26 15.93
C GLY A 56 -12.54 -23.67 15.78
N ILE A 57 -12.11 -23.36 14.55
CA ILE A 57 -10.73 -22.90 14.28
C ILE A 57 -10.41 -21.58 15.01
N PHE A 58 -11.40 -20.68 15.16
CA PHE A 58 -11.24 -19.42 15.89
C PHE A 58 -11.10 -19.62 17.41
N ASP A 59 -11.56 -20.76 17.97
CA ASP A 59 -11.34 -21.06 19.38
C ASP A 59 -9.87 -21.45 19.67
N ARG A 60 -9.12 -21.80 18.62
CA ARG A 60 -7.69 -22.14 18.65
C ARG A 60 -6.82 -21.11 17.94
N ALA A 61 -7.31 -19.86 17.80
CA ALA A 61 -6.68 -18.83 17.01
C ALA A 61 -5.22 -18.56 17.39
N ASP A 62 -4.85 -18.63 18.68
CA ASP A 62 -3.48 -18.42 19.14
C ASP A 62 -2.50 -19.54 18.75
N GLU A 63 -2.99 -20.77 18.61
CA GLU A 63 -2.20 -21.92 18.18
C GLU A 63 -1.94 -21.89 16.68
N ILE A 64 -2.91 -21.36 15.91
CA ILE A 64 -2.96 -21.41 14.45
C ILE A 64 -2.24 -20.21 13.83
N SER A 65 -2.30 -19.06 14.48
CA SER A 65 -1.71 -17.81 14.00
C SER A 65 -0.22 -17.95 13.68
N VAL A 66 0.18 -17.38 12.54
CA VAL A 66 1.59 -17.31 12.14
C VAL A 66 2.40 -16.59 13.22
N LYS A 67 3.54 -17.16 13.58
CA LYS A 67 4.49 -16.50 14.48
C LYS A 67 5.45 -15.65 13.66
N VAL A 68 5.47 -14.36 13.94
CA VAL A 68 6.26 -13.38 13.21
C VAL A 68 7.55 -13.08 13.95
N SER A 69 8.68 -13.13 13.26
CA SER A 69 9.98 -12.64 13.71
C SER A 69 10.20 -11.19 13.29
N ASP A 70 11.30 -10.59 13.73
CA ASP A 70 11.67 -9.23 13.29
C ASP A 70 11.89 -9.18 11.78
N ILE A 71 11.67 -7.98 11.18
CA ILE A 71 11.86 -7.74 9.74
C ILE A 71 13.36 -7.83 9.41
N PRO A 72 13.77 -8.71 8.48
CA PRO A 72 15.15 -8.74 8.01
C PRO A 72 15.53 -7.43 7.29
N GLU A 73 16.83 -7.08 7.31
CA GLU A 73 17.33 -5.91 6.57
C GLU A 73 17.35 -6.11 5.04
N VAL A 74 17.15 -7.34 4.59
CA VAL A 74 17.20 -7.74 3.17
C VAL A 74 15.82 -8.22 2.74
N ALA A 75 15.39 -7.80 1.55
CA ALA A 75 14.12 -8.25 0.97
C ALA A 75 14.05 -9.78 0.87
N PRO A 76 12.85 -10.40 1.05
CA PRO A 76 12.70 -11.84 1.05
C PRO A 76 13.05 -12.46 -0.30
N ASP A 77 13.70 -13.62 -0.28
CA ASP A 77 13.86 -14.47 -1.47
C ASP A 77 12.52 -15.12 -1.84
N LEU A 78 11.79 -14.50 -2.73
CA LEU A 78 10.47 -14.97 -3.16
C LEU A 78 10.52 -16.33 -3.86
N ALA A 79 11.64 -16.68 -4.51
CA ALA A 79 11.82 -17.98 -5.12
C ALA A 79 11.95 -19.07 -4.03
N ALA A 80 12.70 -18.79 -2.98
CA ALA A 80 12.82 -19.68 -1.83
C ALA A 80 11.48 -19.83 -1.08
N VAL A 81 10.74 -18.72 -0.87
CA VAL A 81 9.39 -18.74 -0.29
C VAL A 81 8.46 -19.63 -1.12
N LYS A 82 8.45 -19.45 -2.44
CA LYS A 82 7.63 -20.26 -3.35
C LYS A 82 8.00 -21.73 -3.32
N ALA A 83 9.29 -22.04 -3.31
CA ALA A 83 9.79 -23.41 -3.24
C ALA A 83 9.48 -24.10 -1.90
N SER A 84 9.39 -23.34 -0.81
CA SER A 84 9.14 -23.88 0.54
C SER A 84 7.67 -24.31 0.77
N ARG A 85 6.72 -23.84 -0.04
CA ARG A 85 5.32 -24.25 0.07
C ARG A 85 5.17 -25.74 -0.33
N LYS A 86 4.57 -26.56 0.52
CA LYS A 86 4.36 -27.98 0.23
C LYS A 86 3.48 -28.22 -0.99
N ASP A 87 2.40 -27.45 -1.10
CA ASP A 87 1.54 -27.44 -2.26
C ASP A 87 2.16 -26.55 -3.36
N GLN A 88 2.71 -27.19 -4.40
CA GLN A 88 3.30 -26.50 -5.55
C GLN A 88 2.27 -26.12 -6.64
N SER A 89 0.99 -26.02 -6.27
CA SER A 89 -0.05 -25.57 -7.18
C SER A 89 0.22 -24.13 -7.65
N PRO A 90 -0.22 -23.73 -8.85
CA PRO A 90 -0.07 -22.34 -9.34
C PRO A 90 -0.99 -21.36 -8.61
N CYS A 91 -1.89 -21.82 -7.73
CA CYS A 91 -2.81 -20.96 -6.99
C CYS A 91 -2.03 -20.04 -6.04
N PHE A 92 -2.37 -18.75 -6.05
CA PHE A 92 -1.78 -17.79 -5.12
C PHE A 92 -2.20 -18.06 -3.67
N PHE A 93 -3.45 -18.45 -3.46
CA PHE A 93 -3.94 -18.80 -2.13
C PHE A 93 -3.42 -20.17 -1.70
N GLY A 94 -2.75 -20.21 -0.56
CA GLY A 94 -2.33 -21.44 0.06
C GLY A 94 -3.51 -22.31 0.56
N PRO A 95 -3.24 -23.55 1.01
CA PRO A 95 -4.27 -24.44 1.51
C PRO A 95 -5.16 -23.77 2.56
N ASN A 96 -6.47 -23.95 2.44
CA ASN A 96 -7.52 -23.49 3.36
C ASN A 96 -7.67 -21.96 3.53
N VAL A 97 -6.88 -21.11 2.87
CA VAL A 97 -6.97 -19.65 3.01
C VAL A 97 -8.40 -19.17 2.71
N ILE A 98 -8.94 -19.51 1.55
CA ILE A 98 -10.29 -19.07 1.16
C ILE A 98 -11.35 -19.61 2.13
N ARG A 99 -11.26 -20.88 2.54
CA ARG A 99 -12.22 -21.49 3.50
C ARG A 99 -12.20 -20.77 4.84
N MET A 100 -11.00 -20.44 5.36
CA MET A 100 -10.85 -19.72 6.63
C MET A 100 -11.37 -18.28 6.51
N CYS A 101 -11.10 -17.60 5.39
CA CYS A 101 -11.61 -16.28 5.11
C CYS A 101 -13.15 -16.25 4.99
N GLN A 102 -13.76 -17.29 4.41
CA GLN A 102 -15.22 -17.43 4.35
C GLN A 102 -15.89 -17.71 5.70
N MET A 103 -15.16 -18.28 6.65
CA MET A 103 -15.64 -18.53 8.02
C MET A 103 -15.52 -17.29 8.91
N ALA A 104 -14.69 -16.33 8.56
CA ALA A 104 -14.51 -15.07 9.29
C ALA A 104 -15.70 -14.12 9.05
N ASP A 105 -16.01 -13.29 10.05
CA ASP A 105 -16.94 -12.17 9.89
C ASP A 105 -16.39 -11.14 8.91
N ILE A 106 -15.08 -10.91 8.95
CA ILE A 106 -14.33 -10.06 8.01
C ILE A 106 -12.86 -10.46 7.96
N VAL A 107 -12.21 -10.21 6.81
CA VAL A 107 -10.76 -10.32 6.62
C VAL A 107 -10.13 -8.93 6.73
N PHE A 108 -9.21 -8.73 7.68
CA PHE A 108 -8.38 -7.54 7.71
C PHE A 108 -7.22 -7.70 6.73
N MET A 109 -7.18 -6.85 5.71
CA MET A 109 -6.15 -6.88 4.66
C MET A 109 -4.87 -6.19 5.16
N ALA A 110 -3.88 -6.99 5.59
CA ALA A 110 -2.57 -6.50 6.01
C ALA A 110 -1.48 -6.84 4.97
N LEU A 111 -1.88 -6.98 3.71
CA LEU A 111 -0.98 -7.23 2.58
C LEU A 111 -0.35 -5.93 2.09
N HIS A 112 0.86 -6.02 1.55
CA HIS A 112 1.55 -4.90 0.91
C HIS A 112 2.11 -5.33 -0.44
N GLY A 113 2.12 -4.38 -1.39
CA GLY A 113 2.63 -4.57 -2.73
C GLY A 113 1.71 -5.41 -3.62
N GLU A 114 2.30 -6.04 -4.65
CA GLU A 114 1.57 -6.81 -5.64
C GLU A 114 0.69 -7.89 -5.00
N ASN A 115 -0.43 -8.15 -5.64
CA ASN A 115 -1.54 -9.03 -5.24
C ASN A 115 -2.40 -8.49 -4.08
N GLY A 116 -1.84 -7.82 -3.09
CA GLY A 116 -2.60 -7.20 -2.00
C GLY A 116 -3.22 -5.86 -2.37
N GLU A 117 -2.45 -5.01 -3.06
CA GLU A 117 -2.84 -3.63 -3.38
C GLU A 117 -3.31 -3.42 -4.82
N ASN A 118 -3.17 -4.42 -5.70
CA ASN A 118 -3.53 -4.30 -7.13
C ASN A 118 -4.93 -4.83 -7.50
N GLY A 119 -5.79 -5.08 -6.51
CA GLY A 119 -7.17 -5.53 -6.70
C GLY A 119 -7.35 -7.02 -6.98
N LYS A 120 -6.30 -7.80 -7.18
CA LYS A 120 -6.41 -9.23 -7.52
C LYS A 120 -7.03 -10.06 -6.39
N VAL A 121 -6.57 -9.85 -5.14
CA VAL A 121 -7.12 -10.55 -3.97
C VAL A 121 -8.54 -10.08 -3.70
N GLN A 122 -8.81 -8.78 -3.81
CA GLN A 122 -10.12 -8.20 -3.64
C GLN A 122 -11.14 -8.78 -4.63
N ALA A 123 -10.79 -8.87 -5.93
CA ALA A 123 -11.65 -9.47 -6.95
C ALA A 123 -11.94 -10.95 -6.68
N ALA A 124 -10.94 -11.71 -6.21
CA ALA A 124 -11.18 -13.09 -5.82
C ALA A 124 -12.12 -13.18 -4.60
N PHE A 125 -11.93 -12.31 -3.60
CA PHE A 125 -12.78 -12.29 -2.41
C PHE A 125 -14.22 -11.94 -2.73
N ASP A 126 -14.46 -10.98 -3.63
CA ASP A 126 -15.81 -10.64 -4.11
C ASP A 126 -16.50 -11.89 -4.72
N LEU A 127 -15.79 -12.65 -5.57
CA LEU A 127 -16.32 -13.88 -6.19
C LEU A 127 -16.55 -15.02 -5.19
N PHE A 128 -15.76 -15.09 -4.12
CA PHE A 128 -15.90 -16.09 -3.06
C PHE A 128 -16.85 -15.67 -1.94
N GLY A 129 -17.41 -14.47 -1.98
CA GLY A 129 -18.30 -13.93 -0.95
C GLY A 129 -17.58 -13.66 0.37
N VAL A 130 -16.28 -13.33 0.32
CA VAL A 130 -15.46 -12.98 1.49
C VAL A 130 -15.53 -11.49 1.74
N ARG A 131 -15.86 -11.09 2.96
CA ARG A 131 -15.79 -9.68 3.39
C ARG A 131 -14.37 -9.30 3.76
N TYR A 132 -13.93 -8.11 3.35
CA TYR A 132 -12.56 -7.63 3.61
C TYR A 132 -12.51 -6.11 3.86
N THR A 133 -11.46 -5.66 4.57
CA THR A 133 -11.21 -4.24 4.81
C THR A 133 -10.54 -3.59 3.61
N GLY A 134 -10.71 -2.27 3.46
CA GLY A 134 -10.10 -1.46 2.41
C GLY A 134 -10.96 -1.33 1.16
N SER A 135 -10.36 -0.77 0.12
CA SER A 135 -11.03 -0.45 -1.15
C SER A 135 -11.33 -1.70 -1.99
N ASP A 136 -12.23 -1.56 -2.95
CA ASP A 136 -12.60 -2.62 -3.87
C ASP A 136 -11.48 -2.97 -4.89
N TYR A 137 -11.74 -3.95 -5.75
CA TYR A 137 -10.77 -4.43 -6.72
C TYR A 137 -10.43 -3.39 -7.79
N LEU A 138 -11.43 -2.61 -8.26
CA LEU A 138 -11.23 -1.65 -9.35
C LEU A 138 -10.43 -0.44 -8.86
N SER A 139 -10.84 0.14 -7.74
CA SER A 139 -10.15 1.27 -7.12
C SER A 139 -8.71 0.90 -6.74
N SER A 140 -8.50 -0.30 -6.20
CA SER A 140 -7.16 -0.81 -5.89
C SER A 140 -6.30 -0.97 -7.14
N ALA A 141 -6.84 -1.52 -8.22
CA ALA A 141 -6.10 -1.69 -9.48
C ALA A 141 -5.72 -0.34 -10.11
N ILE A 142 -6.62 0.64 -10.07
CA ILE A 142 -6.37 1.99 -10.58
C ILE A 142 -5.29 2.70 -9.75
N ALA A 143 -5.42 2.67 -8.42
CA ALA A 143 -4.47 3.31 -7.50
C ALA A 143 -3.05 2.74 -7.67
N MET A 144 -2.92 1.43 -7.81
CA MET A 144 -1.64 0.75 -8.00
C MET A 144 -0.97 1.12 -9.33
N ASN A 145 -1.75 1.35 -10.39
CA ASN A 145 -1.24 1.75 -11.70
C ASN A 145 -1.05 3.27 -11.75
N LYS A 146 0.18 3.74 -11.49
CA LYS A 146 0.51 5.18 -11.47
C LYS A 146 0.16 5.89 -12.77
N GLY A 147 0.31 5.23 -13.91
CA GLY A 147 -0.05 5.80 -15.21
C GLY A 147 -1.55 6.08 -15.34
N MET A 148 -2.39 5.17 -14.85
CA MET A 148 -3.85 5.33 -14.84
C MET A 148 -4.29 6.35 -13.78
N ALA A 149 -3.78 6.25 -12.55
CA ALA A 149 -4.08 7.16 -11.46
C ALA A 149 -3.78 8.63 -11.85
N LYS A 150 -2.60 8.89 -12.44
CA LYS A 150 -2.21 10.23 -12.89
C LYS A 150 -3.13 10.82 -13.96
N LYS A 151 -3.65 10.00 -14.87
CA LYS A 151 -4.65 10.46 -15.86
C LYS A 151 -5.91 10.95 -15.17
N LEU A 152 -6.37 10.24 -14.15
CA LEU A 152 -7.54 10.64 -13.35
C LEU A 152 -7.23 11.89 -12.52
N PHE A 153 -6.02 12.02 -11.97
CA PHE A 153 -5.61 13.24 -11.25
C PHE A 153 -5.67 14.46 -12.16
N VAL A 154 -5.08 14.35 -13.37
CA VAL A 154 -5.09 15.45 -14.35
C VAL A 154 -6.51 15.83 -14.75
N GLU A 155 -7.38 14.85 -15.03
CA GLU A 155 -8.79 15.08 -15.38
C GLU A 155 -9.58 15.75 -14.24
N ALA A 156 -9.26 15.42 -12.99
CA ALA A 156 -9.86 16.03 -11.80
C ALA A 156 -9.22 17.36 -11.38
N GLY A 157 -8.19 17.84 -12.11
CA GLY A 157 -7.48 19.06 -11.76
C GLY A 157 -6.56 18.94 -10.54
N ILE A 158 -6.20 17.72 -10.14
CA ILE A 158 -5.26 17.45 -9.05
C ILE A 158 -3.84 17.58 -9.63
N PRO A 159 -2.99 18.45 -9.08
CA PRO A 159 -1.63 18.61 -9.55
C PRO A 159 -0.82 17.33 -9.35
N THR A 160 -0.13 16.90 -10.40
CA THR A 160 0.79 15.75 -10.38
C THR A 160 1.98 16.06 -11.28
N PRO A 161 3.19 15.49 -11.05
CA PRO A 161 4.30 15.71 -11.95
C PRO A 161 3.92 15.40 -13.40
N MET A 162 4.28 16.29 -14.33
CA MET A 162 4.04 16.06 -15.75
C MET A 162 4.82 14.83 -16.21
N GLY A 163 4.16 13.94 -16.95
CA GLY A 163 4.81 12.70 -17.35
C GLY A 163 4.03 11.94 -18.43
N ILE A 164 4.63 10.85 -18.84
CA ILE A 164 4.08 9.91 -19.84
C ILE A 164 4.14 8.48 -19.34
N SER A 165 3.24 7.64 -19.83
CA SER A 165 3.39 6.18 -19.72
C SER A 165 4.09 5.65 -20.97
N MET A 166 4.98 4.68 -20.81
CA MET A 166 5.74 4.03 -21.87
C MET A 166 5.71 2.52 -21.68
N THR A 167 5.40 1.78 -22.73
CA THR A 167 5.49 0.31 -22.76
C THR A 167 6.70 -0.13 -23.58
N ARG A 168 7.01 -1.44 -23.58
CA ARG A 168 8.08 -1.96 -24.44
C ARG A 168 7.80 -1.73 -25.91
N GLU A 169 6.53 -1.74 -26.34
CA GLU A 169 6.12 -1.52 -27.72
C GLU A 169 6.24 -0.05 -28.14
N THR A 170 6.04 0.88 -27.19
CA THR A 170 6.13 2.34 -27.44
C THR A 170 7.45 2.95 -27.01
N ARG A 171 8.45 2.08 -26.73
CA ARG A 171 9.74 2.51 -26.20
C ARG A 171 10.45 3.49 -27.14
N GLU A 172 10.88 4.62 -26.61
CA GLU A 172 11.77 5.60 -27.22
C GLU A 172 12.97 5.81 -26.31
N ASP A 173 14.17 5.52 -26.81
CA ASP A 173 15.43 5.60 -26.04
C ASP A 173 16.02 7.03 -26.02
N ASP A 174 15.48 7.94 -26.80
CA ASP A 174 15.93 9.32 -26.90
C ASP A 174 14.95 10.25 -26.18
N VAL A 175 15.33 10.70 -24.99
CA VAL A 175 14.51 11.58 -24.15
C VAL A 175 14.17 12.91 -24.83
N THR A 176 14.99 13.36 -25.79
CA THR A 176 14.75 14.64 -26.51
C THR A 176 13.56 14.57 -27.45
N LYS A 177 13.12 13.37 -27.83
CA LYS A 177 11.91 13.16 -28.63
C LYS A 177 10.63 13.08 -27.81
N LEU A 178 10.78 12.99 -26.49
CA LEU A 178 9.67 13.00 -25.54
C LEU A 178 9.43 14.44 -25.09
N ASN A 179 8.19 14.80 -24.86
CA ASN A 179 7.85 16.13 -24.31
C ASN A 179 8.14 16.17 -22.78
N LEU A 180 9.41 15.91 -22.42
CA LEU A 180 9.88 15.86 -21.05
C LEU A 180 11.16 16.68 -20.90
N HIS A 181 11.35 17.26 -19.72
CA HIS A 181 12.55 17.99 -19.35
C HIS A 181 13.42 17.16 -18.40
N LEU A 182 14.73 17.35 -18.49
CA LEU A 182 15.66 16.79 -17.51
C LEU A 182 15.85 17.82 -16.36
N PRO A 183 16.03 17.34 -15.12
CA PRO A 183 15.99 15.93 -14.73
C PRO A 183 14.59 15.32 -14.76
N CYS A 184 14.50 14.01 -15.05
CA CYS A 184 13.27 13.26 -15.00
C CYS A 184 13.43 11.99 -14.15
N ILE A 185 12.32 11.37 -13.78
CA ILE A 185 12.26 10.09 -13.08
C ILE A 185 11.73 9.04 -14.03
N VAL A 186 12.42 7.90 -14.10
CA VAL A 186 11.96 6.67 -14.73
C VAL A 186 11.60 5.68 -13.64
N LYS A 187 10.37 5.15 -13.67
CA LYS A 187 9.90 4.21 -12.63
C LYS A 187 8.91 3.18 -13.19
N PRO A 188 8.87 1.96 -12.63
CA PRO A 188 7.81 1.00 -12.90
C PRO A 188 6.42 1.59 -12.61
N CYS A 189 5.43 1.23 -13.42
CA CYS A 189 4.08 1.78 -13.32
C CYS A 189 3.35 1.33 -12.05
N CYS A 190 3.45 0.03 -11.70
CA CYS A 190 2.80 -0.58 -10.54
C CYS A 190 3.78 -0.93 -9.41
N GLY A 191 5.06 -0.57 -9.55
CA GLY A 191 6.08 -0.83 -8.55
C GLY A 191 5.86 -0.04 -7.26
N GLY A 192 6.28 -0.63 -6.14
CA GLY A 192 6.30 0.00 -4.82
C GLY A 192 7.73 0.19 -4.29
N SER A 193 7.85 0.86 -3.13
CA SER A 193 9.08 0.96 -2.34
C SER A 193 10.31 1.44 -3.11
N SER A 194 10.13 2.29 -4.14
CA SER A 194 11.20 2.87 -4.97
C SER A 194 12.07 1.85 -5.73
N ILE A 195 11.62 0.61 -5.89
CA ILE A 195 12.33 -0.41 -6.65
C ILE A 195 12.25 -0.09 -8.15
N GLY A 196 13.41 -0.10 -8.85
CA GLY A 196 13.48 0.22 -10.27
C GLY A 196 13.33 1.70 -10.60
N VAL A 197 13.34 2.58 -9.61
CA VAL A 197 13.24 4.04 -9.78
C VAL A 197 14.63 4.62 -10.06
N THR A 198 14.74 5.43 -11.11
CA THR A 198 16.00 6.10 -11.48
C THR A 198 15.75 7.57 -11.78
N ILE A 199 16.54 8.45 -11.15
CA ILE A 199 16.58 9.87 -11.49
C ILE A 199 17.59 10.06 -12.62
N VAL A 200 17.11 10.50 -13.78
CA VAL A 200 17.92 10.76 -14.98
C VAL A 200 18.23 12.24 -15.04
N ARG A 201 19.51 12.58 -14.95
CA ARG A 201 19.99 13.98 -14.99
C ARG A 201 20.60 14.35 -16.32
N ASP A 202 21.10 13.36 -17.05
CA ASP A 202 21.71 13.51 -18.37
C ASP A 202 21.02 12.57 -19.39
N ALA A 203 20.83 13.04 -20.63
CA ALA A 203 20.21 12.26 -21.68
C ALA A 203 20.94 10.94 -21.98
N ALA A 204 22.25 10.87 -21.75
CA ALA A 204 23.04 9.65 -21.91
C ALA A 204 22.65 8.54 -20.92
N GLU A 205 22.08 8.88 -19.76
CA GLU A 205 21.65 7.94 -18.72
C GLU A 205 20.27 7.34 -19.03
N PHE A 206 19.47 7.99 -19.87
CA PHE A 206 18.05 7.68 -20.05
C PHE A 206 17.81 6.25 -20.52
N LYS A 207 18.56 5.79 -21.53
CA LYS A 207 18.45 4.42 -22.03
C LYS A 207 18.73 3.38 -20.95
N ALA A 208 19.76 3.58 -20.15
CA ALA A 208 20.11 2.66 -19.07
C ALA A 208 19.04 2.63 -17.98
N ALA A 209 18.42 3.77 -17.66
CA ALA A 209 17.31 3.88 -16.73
C ALA A 209 16.07 3.11 -17.23
N LEU A 210 15.76 3.20 -18.53
CA LEU A 210 14.68 2.41 -19.14
C LEU A 210 15.01 0.92 -19.07
N ASP A 211 16.24 0.52 -19.44
CA ASP A 211 16.67 -0.89 -19.40
C ASP A 211 16.51 -1.46 -17.98
N GLU A 212 16.87 -0.71 -16.95
CA GLU A 212 16.69 -1.14 -15.55
C GLU A 212 15.22 -1.24 -15.16
N ALA A 213 14.41 -0.19 -15.40
CA ALA A 213 13.00 -0.18 -15.02
C ALA A 213 12.19 -1.27 -15.74
N PHE A 214 12.46 -1.53 -17.03
CA PHE A 214 11.85 -2.61 -17.80
C PHE A 214 12.23 -4.02 -17.33
N ARG A 215 13.21 -4.20 -16.47
CA ARG A 215 13.46 -5.51 -15.84
C ARG A 215 12.36 -5.89 -14.84
N TRP A 216 11.70 -4.89 -14.29
CA TRP A 216 10.67 -5.06 -13.26
C TRP A 216 9.26 -5.14 -13.85
N GLU A 217 8.93 -4.27 -14.83
CA GLU A 217 7.59 -4.20 -15.41
C GLU A 217 7.64 -3.93 -16.93
N ASN A 218 6.49 -4.19 -17.59
CA ASN A 218 6.33 -3.91 -19.03
C ASN A 218 5.79 -2.50 -19.31
N GLU A 219 5.31 -1.79 -18.28
CA GLU A 219 4.83 -0.41 -18.38
C GLU A 219 5.57 0.46 -17.37
N LEU A 220 6.03 1.61 -17.82
CA LEU A 220 6.77 2.59 -17.03
C LEU A 220 6.03 3.92 -17.00
N VAL A 221 6.26 4.68 -15.93
CA VAL A 221 5.97 6.11 -15.88
C VAL A 221 7.29 6.87 -15.93
N ILE A 222 7.35 7.87 -16.81
CA ILE A 222 8.47 8.79 -16.92
C ILE A 222 7.92 10.17 -16.66
N GLU A 223 8.43 10.85 -15.64
CA GLU A 223 7.87 12.12 -15.19
C GLU A 223 8.96 13.13 -14.83
N GLU A 224 8.62 14.42 -14.81
CA GLU A 224 9.53 15.45 -14.33
C GLU A 224 9.97 15.19 -12.88
N PHE A 225 11.23 15.47 -12.60
CA PHE A 225 11.76 15.42 -11.24
C PHE A 225 11.36 16.68 -10.49
N ILE A 226 10.60 16.53 -9.42
CA ILE A 226 10.23 17.63 -8.53
C ILE A 226 11.17 17.61 -7.33
N GLU A 227 11.90 18.71 -7.14
CA GLU A 227 12.68 18.92 -5.92
C GLU A 227 11.78 19.58 -4.88
N GLY A 228 11.55 18.92 -3.76
CA GLY A 228 10.64 19.40 -2.75
C GLY A 228 10.66 18.61 -1.46
N ARG A 229 9.85 19.05 -0.50
CA ARG A 229 9.55 18.37 0.76
C ARG A 229 8.49 17.29 0.49
N GLU A 230 8.61 16.15 1.17
CA GLU A 230 7.68 15.02 1.01
C GLU A 230 6.65 15.01 2.14
N PHE A 231 5.39 14.81 1.78
CA PHE A 231 4.25 14.77 2.68
C PHE A 231 3.34 13.60 2.36
N SER A 232 2.59 13.19 3.37
CA SER A 232 1.55 12.20 3.21
C SER A 232 0.28 12.65 3.90
N VAL A 233 -0.87 12.18 3.38
CA VAL A 233 -2.19 12.47 3.94
C VAL A 233 -3.05 11.22 3.89
N GLY A 234 -3.42 10.71 5.05
CA GLY A 234 -4.42 9.66 5.20
C GLY A 234 -5.83 10.21 4.97
N VAL A 235 -6.66 9.41 4.34
CA VAL A 235 -8.10 9.70 4.16
C VAL A 235 -8.89 8.53 4.72
N ILE A 236 -9.87 8.81 5.57
CA ILE A 236 -10.77 7.81 6.16
C ILE A 236 -12.21 8.29 5.91
N GLU A 237 -13.04 7.46 5.28
CA GLU A 237 -14.43 7.79 4.90
C GLU A 237 -14.53 9.15 4.15
N GLY A 238 -13.60 9.37 3.21
CA GLY A 238 -13.54 10.60 2.42
C GLY A 238 -13.11 11.85 3.21
N LYS A 239 -12.59 11.71 4.43
CA LYS A 239 -12.09 12.80 5.26
C LYS A 239 -10.59 12.68 5.47
N ALA A 240 -9.89 13.74 5.11
CA ALA A 240 -8.45 13.83 5.29
C ALA A 240 -8.05 13.98 6.76
N LEU A 241 -7.03 13.25 7.16
CA LEU A 241 -6.33 13.39 8.43
C LEU A 241 -5.34 14.57 8.38
N PRO A 242 -4.73 14.96 9.51
CA PRO A 242 -3.68 15.96 9.51
C PRO A 242 -2.50 15.55 8.62
N VAL A 243 -1.94 16.49 7.89
CA VAL A 243 -0.76 16.26 7.02
C VAL A 243 0.43 15.82 7.86
N ILE A 244 1.15 14.79 7.41
CA ILE A 244 2.43 14.36 7.98
C ILE A 244 3.56 14.67 7.01
N GLU A 245 4.64 15.28 7.50
CA GLU A 245 5.87 15.49 6.75
C GLU A 245 6.84 14.35 6.94
N ILE A 246 7.53 13.96 5.87
CA ILE A 246 8.54 12.90 5.86
C ILE A 246 9.85 13.54 5.42
N ALA A 247 10.78 13.73 6.36
CA ALA A 247 12.10 14.33 6.11
C ALA A 247 13.18 13.23 6.22
N PRO A 248 13.67 12.66 5.10
CA PRO A 248 14.78 11.72 5.13
C PRO A 248 16.03 12.38 5.75
N ILE A 249 16.72 11.67 6.67
CA ILE A 249 17.93 12.19 7.29
C ILE A 249 19.08 12.25 6.28
N GLN A 250 19.12 11.34 5.30
CA GLN A 250 20.11 11.30 4.23
C GLN A 250 19.47 10.84 2.91
N GLY A 251 19.75 11.58 1.84
CA GLY A 251 19.42 11.18 0.47
C GLY A 251 17.95 11.24 0.12
N PHE A 252 17.49 10.26 -0.65
CA PHE A 252 16.12 10.11 -1.15
C PHE A 252 15.35 9.12 -0.27
N TYR A 253 14.04 9.26 -0.18
CA TYR A 253 13.18 8.34 0.59
C TYR A 253 12.99 7.01 -0.17
N ASP A 254 14.09 6.22 -0.19
CA ASP A 254 14.16 4.90 -0.83
C ASP A 254 13.68 3.76 0.10
N TYR A 255 13.71 2.51 -0.40
CA TYR A 255 13.33 1.31 0.36
C TYR A 255 13.99 1.24 1.73
N LYS A 256 15.29 1.50 1.80
CA LYS A 256 16.07 1.42 3.04
C LYS A 256 15.62 2.49 4.04
N ASN A 257 15.34 3.70 3.56
CA ASN A 257 14.89 4.80 4.40
C ASN A 257 13.42 4.65 4.83
N LYS A 258 12.58 3.94 4.08
CA LYS A 258 11.16 3.66 4.43
C LYS A 258 11.01 2.67 5.58
N TYR A 259 11.89 1.68 5.71
CA TYR A 259 11.70 0.58 6.66
C TYR A 259 12.75 0.50 7.79
N LYS A 260 13.79 1.32 7.73
CA LYS A 260 14.78 1.42 8.79
C LYS A 260 14.36 2.48 9.82
N ALA A 261 14.07 2.05 11.04
CA ALA A 261 13.72 2.98 12.12
C ALA A 261 14.79 4.07 12.30
N GLY A 262 14.35 5.34 12.35
CA GLY A 262 15.22 6.48 12.50
C GLY A 262 15.95 6.93 11.22
N SER A 263 15.50 6.51 10.03
CA SER A 263 16.05 6.97 8.75
C SER A 263 15.36 8.23 8.20
N ALA A 264 14.17 8.53 8.69
CA ALA A 264 13.43 9.74 8.40
C ALA A 264 12.93 10.37 9.71
N VAL A 265 12.75 11.68 9.71
CA VAL A 265 12.02 12.40 10.75
C VAL A 265 10.61 12.63 10.22
N GLU A 266 9.63 12.11 10.96
CA GLU A 266 8.21 12.25 10.64
C GLU A 266 7.59 13.26 11.60
N THR A 267 6.93 14.28 11.06
CA THR A 267 6.32 15.37 11.84
C THR A 267 4.84 15.47 11.53
N CYS A 268 3.99 15.18 12.51
CA CYS A 268 2.53 15.27 12.40
C CYS A 268 1.92 16.04 13.59
N PRO A 269 1.14 17.12 13.37
CA PRO A 269 0.90 17.77 12.09
C PRO A 269 2.18 18.38 11.50
N ALA A 270 2.26 18.39 10.18
CA ALA A 270 3.37 19.01 9.46
C ALA A 270 3.44 20.52 9.72
N GLU A 271 4.65 21.08 9.80
CA GLU A 271 4.86 22.52 9.92
C GLU A 271 4.65 23.21 8.55
N LEU A 272 3.40 23.56 8.26
CA LEU A 272 2.93 24.19 7.03
C LEU A 272 2.02 25.39 7.34
N PRO A 273 1.98 26.42 6.47
CA PRO A 273 0.90 27.41 6.50
C PRO A 273 -0.46 26.70 6.39
N GLU A 274 -1.47 27.17 7.14
CA GLU A 274 -2.79 26.53 7.17
C GLU A 274 -3.44 26.41 5.79
N GLU A 275 -3.27 27.42 4.92
CA GLU A 275 -3.79 27.39 3.55
C GLU A 275 -3.17 26.24 2.73
N VAL A 276 -1.86 26.01 2.89
CA VAL A 276 -1.12 24.94 2.20
C VAL A 276 -1.57 23.58 2.73
N SER A 277 -1.67 23.43 4.05
CA SER A 277 -2.16 22.21 4.71
C SER A 277 -3.60 21.88 4.30
N ALA A 278 -4.49 22.88 4.33
CA ALA A 278 -5.88 22.70 3.91
C ALA A 278 -6.01 22.31 2.43
N GLN A 279 -5.20 22.90 1.56
CA GLN A 279 -5.19 22.56 0.14
C GLN A 279 -4.68 21.14 -0.11
N MET A 280 -3.64 20.69 0.61
CA MET A 280 -3.11 19.33 0.49
C MET A 280 -4.13 18.29 0.96
N ARG A 281 -4.81 18.55 2.08
CA ARG A 281 -5.91 17.72 2.59
C ARG A 281 -7.05 17.63 1.58
N HIS A 282 -7.43 18.78 0.97
CA HIS A 282 -8.46 18.78 -0.07
C HIS A 282 -8.06 17.94 -1.28
N TYR A 283 -6.82 18.04 -1.76
CA TYR A 283 -6.38 17.19 -2.86
C TYR A 283 -6.36 15.70 -2.49
N ALA A 284 -6.01 15.34 -1.26
CA ALA A 284 -6.07 13.95 -0.81
C ALA A 284 -7.52 13.40 -0.80
N GLU A 285 -8.50 14.23 -0.36
CA GLU A 285 -9.93 13.88 -0.44
C GLU A 285 -10.40 13.72 -1.90
N GLU A 286 -10.00 14.62 -2.81
CA GLU A 286 -10.34 14.50 -4.24
C GLU A 286 -9.63 13.29 -4.90
N VAL A 287 -8.40 12.95 -4.52
CA VAL A 287 -7.73 11.71 -4.94
C VAL A 287 -8.53 10.48 -4.54
N ALA A 288 -8.94 10.40 -3.27
CA ALA A 288 -9.74 9.29 -2.78
C ALA A 288 -11.07 9.17 -3.56
N LYS A 289 -11.75 10.29 -3.78
CA LYS A 289 -13.02 10.36 -4.50
C LYS A 289 -12.89 9.96 -5.98
N VAL A 290 -11.89 10.48 -6.70
CA VAL A 290 -11.75 10.24 -8.16
C VAL A 290 -11.31 8.82 -8.49
N ILE A 291 -10.57 8.17 -7.58
CA ILE A 291 -10.21 6.76 -7.72
C ILE A 291 -11.32 5.83 -7.18
N GLY A 292 -12.18 6.31 -6.28
CA GLY A 292 -13.21 5.50 -5.60
C GLY A 292 -12.68 4.80 -4.35
N LEU A 293 -11.79 5.44 -3.59
CA LEU A 293 -11.21 4.89 -2.35
C LEU A 293 -12.13 5.21 -1.16
N ASP A 294 -13.25 4.50 -1.06
CA ASP A 294 -14.37 4.85 -0.17
C ASP A 294 -14.12 4.58 1.32
N THR A 295 -13.17 3.70 1.65
CA THR A 295 -12.91 3.30 3.04
C THR A 295 -11.78 4.08 3.67
N TYR A 296 -10.57 3.72 3.34
CA TYR A 296 -9.36 4.40 3.78
C TYR A 296 -8.26 4.29 2.72
N SER A 297 -7.39 5.28 2.71
CA SER A 297 -6.26 5.35 1.80
C SER A 297 -5.23 6.34 2.32
N ARG A 298 -4.10 6.46 1.64
CA ARG A 298 -3.08 7.46 1.89
C ARG A 298 -2.57 7.99 0.56
N SER A 299 -2.48 9.31 0.43
CA SER A 299 -1.92 9.97 -0.74
C SER A 299 -0.60 10.65 -0.41
N ASP A 300 0.40 10.47 -1.27
CA ASP A 300 1.74 11.02 -1.07
C ASP A 300 1.97 12.21 -2.00
N PHE A 301 2.57 13.28 -1.46
CA PHE A 301 2.73 14.58 -2.13
C PHE A 301 4.17 15.07 -2.04
N LEU A 302 4.58 15.82 -3.06
CA LEU A 302 5.72 16.74 -2.98
C LEU A 302 5.23 18.19 -2.93
N LEU A 303 5.95 19.00 -2.18
CA LEU A 303 5.76 20.45 -2.12
C LEU A 303 7.07 21.13 -2.51
N ASP A 304 7.08 21.85 -3.62
CA ASP A 304 8.27 22.55 -4.07
C ASP A 304 8.53 23.85 -3.26
N LYS A 305 9.65 24.50 -3.52
CA LYS A 305 10.05 25.74 -2.86
C LYS A 305 9.07 26.91 -3.02
N ASP A 306 8.20 26.85 -4.04
CA ASP A 306 7.20 27.88 -4.36
C ASP A 306 5.82 27.48 -3.80
N ASN A 307 5.75 26.49 -2.93
CA ASN A 307 4.55 25.89 -2.33
C ASN A 307 3.59 25.27 -3.37
N LYS A 308 4.09 24.87 -4.53
CA LYS A 308 3.30 24.12 -5.49
C LYS A 308 3.32 22.64 -5.12
N MET A 309 2.13 22.05 -5.07
CA MET A 309 1.93 20.67 -4.66
C MET A 309 1.87 19.73 -5.86
N TYR A 310 2.32 18.50 -5.67
CA TYR A 310 2.25 17.45 -6.67
C TYR A 310 1.89 16.12 -6.01
N CYS A 311 0.73 15.56 -6.34
CA CYS A 311 0.34 14.22 -5.91
C CYS A 311 1.15 13.18 -6.68
N LEU A 312 1.82 12.30 -5.96
CA LEU A 312 2.68 11.26 -6.55
C LEU A 312 1.91 9.97 -6.80
N GLU A 313 1.17 9.51 -5.79
CA GLU A 313 0.46 8.24 -5.79
C GLU A 313 -0.61 8.18 -4.68
N ALA A 314 -1.48 7.18 -4.76
CA ALA A 314 -2.41 6.80 -3.71
C ALA A 314 -2.16 5.34 -3.29
N ASN A 315 -2.12 5.11 -1.98
CA ASN A 315 -1.90 3.80 -1.38
C ASN A 315 -3.20 3.28 -0.77
N THR A 316 -3.62 2.08 -1.15
CA THR A 316 -4.92 1.50 -0.74
C THR A 316 -4.84 0.66 0.53
N LEU A 317 -3.68 0.10 0.84
CA LEU A 317 -3.39 -0.61 2.09
C LEU A 317 -2.16 0.01 2.76
N PRO A 318 -2.28 1.25 3.28
CA PRO A 318 -1.16 1.92 3.95
C PRO A 318 -0.66 1.11 5.14
N GLY A 319 0.62 1.27 5.47
CA GLY A 319 1.24 0.60 6.62
C GLY A 319 0.43 0.80 7.91
N MET A 320 0.22 -0.30 8.62
CA MET A 320 -0.54 -0.35 9.87
C MET A 320 0.33 -0.93 10.99
N THR A 321 1.41 -0.22 11.31
CA THR A 321 2.12 -0.37 12.58
C THR A 321 1.94 0.93 13.39
N PRO A 322 2.08 0.93 14.71
CA PRO A 322 1.94 2.16 15.50
C PRO A 322 2.84 3.33 15.05
N THR A 323 3.92 3.03 14.35
CA THR A 323 4.87 4.01 13.81
C THR A 323 4.67 4.28 12.30
N SER A 324 3.66 3.70 11.67
CA SER A 324 3.30 4.00 10.28
C SER A 324 2.57 5.33 10.18
N LEU A 325 2.60 5.96 9.00
CA LEU A 325 2.09 7.32 8.78
C LEU A 325 0.60 7.46 9.14
N LEU A 326 -0.27 6.60 8.60
CA LEU A 326 -1.70 6.66 8.85
C LEU A 326 -2.07 6.53 10.35
N PRO A 327 -1.50 5.58 11.14
CA PRO A 327 -1.69 5.56 12.59
C PRO A 327 -1.18 6.81 13.33
N GLN A 328 -0.06 7.40 12.89
CA GLN A 328 0.45 8.64 13.49
C GLN A 328 -0.52 9.81 13.23
N GLU A 329 -1.01 9.96 12.00
CA GLU A 329 -2.01 10.97 11.64
C GLU A 329 -3.30 10.80 12.44
N ALA A 330 -3.78 9.55 12.60
CA ALA A 330 -4.96 9.23 13.40
C ALA A 330 -4.77 9.56 14.89
N ALA A 331 -3.58 9.32 15.44
CA ALA A 331 -3.27 9.63 16.82
C ALA A 331 -3.34 11.13 17.13
N VAL A 332 -2.99 12.00 16.16
CA VAL A 332 -3.09 13.46 16.31
C VAL A 332 -4.55 13.91 16.49
N VAL A 333 -5.51 13.20 15.91
CA VAL A 333 -6.94 13.48 16.08
C VAL A 333 -7.58 12.67 17.21
N GLY A 334 -6.75 12.05 18.06
CA GLY A 334 -7.20 11.36 19.29
C GLY A 334 -7.68 9.92 19.06
N VAL A 335 -7.40 9.32 17.90
CA VAL A 335 -7.72 7.91 17.59
C VAL A 335 -6.48 7.06 17.83
N ASN A 336 -6.46 6.24 18.87
CA ASN A 336 -5.33 5.35 19.13
C ASN A 336 -5.30 4.16 18.14
N PHE A 337 -4.21 3.38 18.16
CA PHE A 337 -3.99 2.32 17.18
C PHE A 337 -5.08 1.22 17.22
N ASN A 338 -5.52 0.82 18.42
CA ASN A 338 -6.57 -0.20 18.57
C ASN A 338 -7.91 0.33 18.03
N GLU A 339 -8.26 1.56 18.41
CA GLU A 339 -9.46 2.24 17.89
C GLU A 339 -9.42 2.43 16.37
N LEU A 340 -8.24 2.71 15.81
CA LEU A 340 -8.08 2.81 14.36
C LEU A 340 -8.37 1.45 13.70
N CYS A 341 -7.79 0.35 14.18
CA CYS A 341 -8.05 -0.99 13.65
C CYS A 341 -9.55 -1.34 13.67
N GLU A 342 -10.25 -1.06 14.78
CA GLU A 342 -11.69 -1.21 14.91
C GLU A 342 -12.45 -0.35 13.89
N LYS A 343 -12.09 0.92 13.78
CA LYS A 343 -12.71 1.86 12.86
C LYS A 343 -12.56 1.42 11.40
N LEU A 344 -11.40 0.92 11.00
CA LEU A 344 -11.18 0.43 9.64
C LEU A 344 -12.06 -0.80 9.32
N ILE A 345 -12.33 -1.65 10.30
CA ILE A 345 -13.30 -2.75 10.16
C ILE A 345 -14.71 -2.19 10.02
N GLU A 346 -15.12 -1.30 10.92
CA GLU A 346 -16.48 -0.71 10.92
C GLU A 346 -16.82 -0.07 9.58
N ILE A 347 -15.94 0.80 9.07
CA ILE A 347 -16.18 1.49 7.80
C ILE A 347 -16.18 0.52 6.61
N SER A 348 -15.36 -0.53 6.66
CA SER A 348 -15.32 -1.52 5.59
C SER A 348 -16.55 -2.43 5.59
N MET A 349 -17.15 -2.69 6.75
CA MET A 349 -18.39 -3.46 6.85
C MET A 349 -19.56 -2.77 6.18
N LYS A 350 -19.59 -1.42 6.14
CA LYS A 350 -20.63 -0.66 5.45
C LYS A 350 -20.80 -1.01 3.97
N LYS A 351 -19.71 -1.47 3.31
CA LYS A 351 -19.78 -1.96 1.91
C LYS A 351 -20.74 -3.14 1.72
N TYR A 352 -21.01 -3.88 2.78
CA TYR A 352 -21.78 -5.14 2.76
C TYR A 352 -23.18 -5.01 3.41
N GLU A 353 -23.59 -3.80 3.77
CA GLU A 353 -24.88 -3.51 4.41
C GLU A 353 -25.97 -3.10 3.39
N GLY A 354 -25.66 -3.15 2.08
CA GLY A 354 -26.56 -2.76 0.98
C GLY A 354 -27.54 -3.82 0.53
#